data_c09caa3a49b155933c3b47e7d7c7c2e4
#
_entry.id   c09caa3a49b155933c3b47e7d7c7c2e4
#
_cell.length_a   1.000
_cell.length_b   1.000
_cell.length_c   1.000
_cell.angle_alpha   90.00
_cell.angle_beta   90.00
_cell.angle_gamma   90.00
#
_symmetry.space_group_name_H-M   'P 1'
#
loop_
_entity.id
_entity.type
_entity.pdbx_description
1 polymer ?
#
loop_
_entity_poly.entity_id
_entity_poly.type
_entity_poly.pdbx_seq_one_letter_code
_entity_poly.pdbx_strand_id
1 'polypeptide(L)'
;MIGNIKIIAVCMCKVYDERNYRIIRALNNFAVENDYRLFVYHTCSDLYWKTLSEKGEQSVFDLIDYNITDAVVTFEEGVYAENVMTKIRMDAAEYGKPVISVGVEHDDCISIKFGYAKGFEQVVRHVIEQHGVRDIGFIAGRKDEENSEERIAVFRKLLEEYDIPFRNDVFYYGDYWSVPALKAVDDMIEKNKVPRAIICANDMMAIAAGGEFQRR
;
A
#
# COMPACT_ATOMS: atom_id res chain seq x y z
N MET A 1 -30.03 -16.62 -19.77
CA MET A 1 -29.46 -15.49 -20.52
C MET A 1 -29.37 -14.33 -19.54
N ILE A 2 -28.17 -13.99 -19.11
CA ILE A 2 -27.89 -12.72 -18.42
C ILE A 2 -28.00 -11.70 -19.53
N GLY A 3 -29.17 -11.05 -19.65
CA GLY A 3 -29.36 -10.02 -20.67
C GLY A 3 -28.28 -8.94 -20.52
N ASN A 4 -28.16 -8.01 -21.41
CA ASN A 4 -27.22 -6.89 -21.57
C ASN A 4 -26.50 -6.27 -20.31
N ILE A 5 -26.33 -7.07 -19.24
CA ILE A 5 -25.68 -6.66 -17.99
C ILE A 5 -24.17 -6.76 -18.22
N LYS A 6 -23.48 -5.65 -18.06
CA LYS A 6 -22.02 -5.57 -18.13
C LYS A 6 -21.40 -6.01 -16.82
N ILE A 7 -20.30 -6.76 -16.88
CA ILE A 7 -19.62 -7.35 -15.72
C ILE A 7 -18.22 -6.77 -15.60
N ILE A 8 -17.88 -6.29 -14.42
CA ILE A 8 -16.53 -5.88 -14.05
C ILE A 8 -15.98 -6.88 -13.05
N ALA A 9 -14.89 -7.56 -13.40
CA ALA A 9 -14.14 -8.37 -12.47
C ALA A 9 -13.25 -7.49 -11.62
N VAL A 10 -13.35 -7.59 -10.30
CA VAL A 10 -12.51 -6.86 -9.35
C VAL A 10 -11.66 -7.85 -8.59
N CYS A 11 -10.33 -7.70 -8.71
CA CYS A 11 -9.33 -8.57 -8.10
C CYS A 11 -8.62 -7.84 -6.97
N MET A 12 -8.65 -8.37 -5.76
CA MET A 12 -8.05 -7.73 -4.60
C MET A 12 -7.74 -8.72 -3.47
N CYS A 13 -7.03 -8.25 -2.45
CA CYS A 13 -6.88 -8.97 -1.19
C CYS A 13 -7.79 -8.38 -0.11
N LYS A 14 -8.16 -9.18 0.90
CA LYS A 14 -8.77 -8.73 2.17
C LYS A 14 -9.94 -7.76 1.98
N VAL A 15 -10.96 -8.15 1.22
CA VAL A 15 -12.15 -7.32 0.96
C VAL A 15 -12.86 -6.84 2.24
N TYR A 16 -12.70 -7.59 3.35
CA TYR A 16 -13.31 -7.30 4.65
C TYR A 16 -12.56 -6.21 5.46
N ASP A 17 -11.34 -5.83 5.08
CA ASP A 17 -10.67 -4.70 5.70
C ASP A 17 -11.47 -3.43 5.44
N GLU A 18 -11.63 -2.57 6.44
CA GLU A 18 -12.53 -1.41 6.38
C GLU A 18 -12.27 -0.52 5.17
N ARG A 19 -11.00 -0.27 4.82
CA ARG A 19 -10.61 0.50 3.62
C ARG A 19 -11.13 -0.17 2.35
N ASN A 20 -10.85 -1.45 2.17
CA ASN A 20 -11.20 -2.20 0.98
C ASN A 20 -12.72 -2.35 0.85
N TYR A 21 -13.39 -2.61 1.96
CA TYR A 21 -14.86 -2.66 2.01
C TYR A 21 -15.51 -1.33 1.56
N ARG A 22 -14.99 -0.19 2.03
CA ARG A 22 -15.48 1.13 1.59
C ARG A 22 -15.29 1.36 0.10
N ILE A 23 -14.15 0.96 -0.45
CA ILE A 23 -13.85 1.07 -1.87
C ILE A 23 -14.81 0.20 -2.68
N ILE A 24 -14.96 -1.08 -2.34
CA ILE A 24 -15.88 -1.99 -3.04
C ILE A 24 -17.32 -1.49 -2.96
N ARG A 25 -17.75 -0.99 -1.82
CA ARG A 25 -19.09 -0.42 -1.66
C ARG A 25 -19.31 0.78 -2.58
N ALA A 26 -18.35 1.68 -2.67
CA ALA A 26 -18.42 2.84 -3.57
C ALA A 26 -18.45 2.42 -5.05
N LEU A 27 -17.57 1.49 -5.44
CA LEU A 27 -17.55 0.92 -6.79
C LEU A 27 -18.87 0.22 -7.13
N ASN A 28 -19.43 -0.57 -6.19
CA ASN A 28 -20.67 -1.27 -6.43
C ASN A 28 -21.86 -0.31 -6.62
N ASN A 29 -21.93 0.76 -5.82
CA ASN A 29 -22.97 1.78 -6.00
C ASN A 29 -22.88 2.42 -7.40
N PHE A 30 -21.68 2.84 -7.80
CA PHE A 30 -21.45 3.38 -9.13
C PHE A 30 -21.77 2.38 -10.25
N ALA A 31 -21.35 1.12 -10.07
CA ALA A 31 -21.60 0.07 -11.04
C ALA A 31 -23.11 -0.16 -11.24
N VAL A 32 -23.88 -0.27 -10.15
CA VAL A 32 -25.33 -0.48 -10.19
C VAL A 32 -26.05 0.70 -10.88
N GLU A 33 -25.64 1.94 -10.61
CA GLU A 33 -26.19 3.14 -11.21
C GLU A 33 -25.93 3.22 -12.74
N ASN A 34 -24.93 2.50 -13.24
CA ASN A 34 -24.52 2.48 -14.64
C ASN A 34 -24.75 1.12 -15.33
N ASP A 35 -25.64 0.28 -14.79
CA ASP A 35 -25.99 -1.03 -15.35
C ASP A 35 -24.85 -2.05 -15.42
N TYR A 36 -23.84 -1.90 -14.54
CA TYR A 36 -22.80 -2.88 -14.34
C TYR A 36 -23.06 -3.75 -13.12
N ARG A 37 -22.39 -4.90 -13.07
CA ARG A 37 -22.28 -5.77 -11.88
C ARG A 37 -20.83 -6.04 -11.58
N LEU A 38 -20.48 -6.04 -10.31
CA LEU A 38 -19.15 -6.40 -9.84
C LEU A 38 -19.09 -7.87 -9.49
N PHE A 39 -18.11 -8.57 -10.03
CA PHE A 39 -17.70 -9.89 -9.58
C PHE A 39 -16.37 -9.70 -8.83
N VAL A 40 -16.41 -9.87 -7.51
CA VAL A 40 -15.26 -9.61 -6.65
C VAL A 40 -14.54 -10.91 -6.34
N TYR A 41 -13.34 -11.03 -6.86
CA TYR A 41 -12.40 -12.13 -6.60
C TYR A 41 -11.40 -11.66 -5.56
N HIS A 42 -11.41 -12.27 -4.37
CA HIS A 42 -10.53 -11.81 -3.31
C HIS A 42 -9.91 -12.95 -2.51
N THR A 43 -8.71 -12.71 -2.00
CA THR A 43 -8.02 -13.56 -1.04
C THR A 43 -8.25 -13.09 0.39
N CYS A 44 -8.10 -14.00 1.36
CA CYS A 44 -8.16 -13.66 2.78
C CYS A 44 -6.82 -13.11 3.30
N SER A 45 -5.71 -13.40 2.64
CA SER A 45 -4.37 -12.90 2.94
C SER A 45 -3.90 -11.90 1.88
N ASP A 46 -2.78 -11.21 2.15
CA ASP A 46 -2.07 -10.35 1.20
C ASP A 46 -1.04 -11.11 0.33
N LEU A 47 -1.01 -12.43 0.46
CA LEU A 47 -0.14 -13.33 -0.28
C LEU A 47 1.37 -13.12 -0.03
N TYR A 48 1.72 -12.56 1.13
CA TYR A 48 3.09 -12.20 1.47
C TYR A 48 3.98 -13.39 1.81
N TRP A 49 3.44 -14.35 2.60
CA TRP A 49 4.23 -15.44 3.16
C TRP A 49 4.48 -16.59 2.19
N LYS A 50 3.78 -16.61 1.04
CA LYS A 50 3.88 -17.65 0.00
C LYS A 50 3.66 -19.07 0.54
N THR A 51 2.81 -19.21 1.56
CA THR A 51 2.44 -20.48 2.15
C THR A 51 1.61 -21.35 1.22
N LEU A 52 1.42 -22.63 1.55
CA LEU A 52 0.51 -23.51 0.80
C LEU A 52 -0.93 -23.00 0.83
N SER A 53 -1.37 -22.43 1.97
CA SER A 53 -2.68 -21.81 2.09
C SER A 53 -2.84 -20.63 1.12
N GLU A 54 -1.87 -19.71 1.09
CA GLU A 54 -1.90 -18.57 0.18
C GLU A 54 -1.85 -18.98 -1.30
N LYS A 55 -1.11 -20.04 -1.63
CA LYS A 55 -1.15 -20.62 -2.97
C LYS A 55 -2.54 -21.17 -3.34
N GLY A 56 -3.25 -21.77 -2.37
CA GLY A 56 -4.64 -22.18 -2.53
C GLY A 56 -5.58 -20.98 -2.72
N GLU A 57 -5.38 -19.91 -1.94
CA GLU A 57 -6.18 -18.69 -2.07
C GLU A 57 -6.02 -18.01 -3.44
N GLN A 58 -4.82 -18.04 -4.02
CA GLN A 58 -4.56 -17.48 -5.36
C GLN A 58 -5.45 -18.08 -6.44
N SER A 59 -5.89 -19.33 -6.30
CA SER A 59 -6.73 -20.00 -7.29
C SER A 59 -8.10 -19.35 -7.46
N VAL A 60 -8.53 -18.46 -6.57
CA VAL A 60 -9.76 -17.68 -6.74
C VAL A 60 -9.72 -16.83 -8.01
N PHE A 61 -8.56 -16.37 -8.41
CA PHE A 61 -8.38 -15.57 -9.62
C PHE A 61 -8.47 -16.39 -10.91
N ASP A 62 -8.27 -17.72 -10.85
CA ASP A 62 -8.48 -18.62 -11.98
C ASP A 62 -9.97 -18.85 -12.30
N LEU A 63 -10.87 -18.37 -11.43
CA LEU A 63 -12.32 -18.42 -11.66
C LEU A 63 -12.84 -17.28 -12.53
N ILE A 64 -12.00 -16.35 -12.95
CA ILE A 64 -12.41 -15.23 -13.82
C ILE A 64 -12.77 -15.79 -15.20
N ASP A 65 -14.04 -15.64 -15.58
CA ASP A 65 -14.47 -15.97 -16.94
C ASP A 65 -14.41 -14.70 -17.81
N TYR A 66 -13.32 -14.58 -18.56
CA TYR A 66 -13.08 -13.44 -19.45
C TYR A 66 -14.07 -13.37 -20.63
N ASN A 67 -14.81 -14.43 -20.94
CA ASN A 67 -15.81 -14.39 -22.01
C ASN A 67 -17.04 -13.55 -21.62
N ILE A 68 -17.38 -13.53 -20.33
CA ILE A 68 -18.51 -12.77 -19.80
C ILE A 68 -18.11 -11.46 -19.10
N THR A 69 -16.82 -11.26 -18.85
CA THR A 69 -16.26 -10.06 -18.22
C THR A 69 -16.07 -8.96 -19.27
N ASP A 70 -16.51 -7.73 -18.99
CA ASP A 70 -16.31 -6.58 -19.86
C ASP A 70 -15.07 -5.76 -19.53
N ALA A 71 -14.65 -5.75 -18.26
CA ALA A 71 -13.44 -5.07 -17.80
C ALA A 71 -12.90 -5.72 -16.53
N VAL A 72 -11.61 -5.53 -16.26
CA VAL A 72 -10.93 -6.02 -15.06
C VAL A 72 -10.35 -4.85 -14.28
N VAL A 73 -10.52 -4.85 -12.96
CA VAL A 73 -9.90 -3.90 -12.04
C VAL A 73 -9.04 -4.70 -11.05
N THR A 74 -7.75 -4.40 -10.99
CA THR A 74 -6.82 -5.02 -10.04
C THR A 74 -6.43 -4.02 -8.96
N PHE A 75 -6.61 -4.39 -7.69
CA PHE A 75 -6.07 -3.64 -6.55
C PHE A 75 -4.74 -4.30 -6.16
N GLU A 76 -3.64 -3.74 -6.63
CA GLU A 76 -2.31 -4.35 -6.52
C GLU A 76 -1.53 -3.87 -5.30
N GLU A 77 -1.91 -2.72 -4.72
CA GLU A 77 -1.30 -2.25 -3.49
C GLU A 77 -1.55 -3.21 -2.33
N GLY A 78 -0.46 -3.69 -1.71
CA GLY A 78 -0.54 -4.66 -0.63
C GLY A 78 -0.82 -6.10 -1.06
N VAL A 79 -0.74 -6.39 -2.38
CA VAL A 79 -0.74 -7.74 -2.91
C VAL A 79 0.69 -8.15 -3.24
N TYR A 80 1.23 -9.11 -2.49
CA TYR A 80 2.64 -9.53 -2.64
C TYR A 80 2.79 -10.75 -3.57
N ALA A 81 1.99 -10.78 -4.62
CA ALA A 81 1.99 -11.83 -5.63
C ALA A 81 1.96 -11.21 -7.05
N GLU A 82 3.04 -10.52 -7.42
CA GLU A 82 3.17 -9.83 -8.70
C GLU A 82 2.90 -10.76 -9.90
N ASN A 83 3.38 -11.99 -9.83
CA ASN A 83 3.14 -12.99 -10.87
C ASN A 83 1.65 -13.30 -11.10
N VAL A 84 0.83 -13.24 -10.03
CA VAL A 84 -0.62 -13.45 -10.12
C VAL A 84 -1.28 -12.26 -10.81
N MET A 85 -0.93 -11.03 -10.41
CA MET A 85 -1.49 -9.82 -11.00
C MET A 85 -1.06 -9.68 -12.47
N THR A 86 0.19 -10.00 -12.79
CA THR A 86 0.68 -10.05 -14.17
C THR A 86 -0.11 -11.06 -15.00
N LYS A 87 -0.36 -12.27 -14.48
CA LYS A 87 -1.18 -13.28 -15.17
C LYS A 87 -2.58 -12.75 -15.47
N ILE A 88 -3.25 -12.11 -14.50
CA ILE A 88 -4.58 -11.53 -14.69
C ILE A 88 -4.58 -10.48 -15.82
N ARG A 89 -3.58 -9.60 -15.87
CA ARG A 89 -3.46 -8.60 -16.93
C ARG A 89 -3.22 -9.24 -18.30
N MET A 90 -2.33 -10.23 -18.38
CA MET A 90 -2.06 -10.96 -19.62
C MET A 90 -3.29 -11.71 -20.12
N ASP A 91 -3.97 -12.44 -19.25
CA ASP A 91 -5.18 -13.19 -19.61
C ASP A 91 -6.28 -12.21 -20.08
N ALA A 92 -6.50 -11.10 -19.38
CA ALA A 92 -7.45 -10.07 -19.79
C ALA A 92 -7.12 -9.50 -21.18
N ALA A 93 -5.84 -9.21 -21.44
CA ALA A 93 -5.37 -8.69 -22.73
C ALA A 93 -5.59 -9.71 -23.88
N GLU A 94 -5.37 -11.01 -23.62
CA GLU A 94 -5.62 -12.07 -24.61
C GLU A 94 -7.11 -12.10 -25.05
N TYR A 95 -8.02 -11.82 -24.12
CA TYR A 95 -9.46 -11.70 -24.38
C TYR A 95 -9.90 -10.29 -24.81
N GLY A 96 -8.95 -9.37 -25.02
CA GLY A 96 -9.25 -7.99 -25.45
C GLY A 96 -10.01 -7.19 -24.39
N LYS A 97 -9.86 -7.52 -23.10
CA LYS A 97 -10.55 -6.84 -22.01
C LYS A 97 -9.71 -5.70 -21.45
N PRO A 98 -10.26 -4.50 -21.27
CA PRO A 98 -9.54 -3.40 -20.63
C PRO A 98 -9.24 -3.73 -19.16
N VAL A 99 -8.03 -3.36 -18.72
CA VAL A 99 -7.58 -3.51 -17.34
C VAL A 99 -7.32 -2.13 -16.73
N ILE A 100 -7.72 -1.96 -15.48
CA ILE A 100 -7.38 -0.82 -14.63
C ILE A 100 -6.62 -1.35 -13.43
N SER A 101 -5.33 -0.99 -13.34
CA SER A 101 -4.51 -1.24 -12.15
C SER A 101 -4.65 -0.12 -11.14
N VAL A 102 -4.87 -0.45 -9.87
CA VAL A 102 -4.98 0.50 -8.77
C VAL A 102 -3.86 0.23 -7.77
N GLY A 103 -3.03 1.25 -7.54
CA GLY A 103 -1.93 1.23 -6.58
C GLY A 103 -0.55 1.03 -7.21
N VAL A 104 -0.46 0.35 -8.35
CA VAL A 104 0.80 0.11 -9.07
C VAL A 104 0.69 0.60 -10.49
N GLU A 105 1.76 1.19 -11.02
CA GLU A 105 1.84 1.69 -12.39
C GLU A 105 2.36 0.60 -13.32
N HIS A 106 1.70 0.45 -14.47
CA HIS A 106 2.07 -0.47 -15.53
C HIS A 106 1.90 0.18 -16.89
N ASP A 107 2.81 -0.13 -17.83
CA ASP A 107 2.77 0.42 -19.20
C ASP A 107 1.71 -0.24 -20.08
N ASP A 108 1.20 -1.40 -19.68
CA ASP A 108 0.29 -2.24 -20.46
C ASP A 108 -1.20 -2.05 -20.13
N CYS A 109 -1.52 -1.19 -19.16
CA CYS A 109 -2.91 -0.93 -18.76
C CYS A 109 -3.12 0.50 -18.21
N ILE A 110 -4.38 0.86 -17.96
CA ILE A 110 -4.70 2.10 -17.27
C ILE A 110 -4.30 1.96 -15.80
N SER A 111 -3.47 2.88 -15.29
CA SER A 111 -3.00 2.83 -13.92
C SER A 111 -3.49 4.03 -13.10
N ILE A 112 -3.93 3.76 -11.87
CA ILE A 112 -4.34 4.76 -10.88
C ILE A 112 -3.41 4.65 -9.69
N LYS A 113 -2.56 5.65 -9.47
CA LYS A 113 -1.66 5.73 -8.30
C LYS A 113 -2.21 6.67 -7.24
N PHE A 114 -1.90 6.36 -6.00
CA PHE A 114 -2.16 7.26 -4.87
C PHE A 114 -0.94 8.16 -4.64
N GLY A 115 -1.17 9.45 -4.46
CA GLY A 115 -0.09 10.43 -4.23
C GLY A 115 0.45 10.41 -2.79
N TYR A 116 0.92 9.26 -2.30
CA TYR A 116 1.42 9.10 -0.92
C TYR A 116 2.61 9.98 -0.60
N ALA A 117 3.52 10.20 -1.55
CA ALA A 117 4.67 11.07 -1.39
C ALA A 117 4.26 12.50 -1.03
N LYS A 118 3.23 13.04 -1.70
CA LYS A 118 2.73 14.39 -1.41
C LYS A 118 2.14 14.50 0.00
N GLY A 119 1.37 13.48 0.44
CA GLY A 119 0.85 13.43 1.80
C GLY A 119 1.97 13.31 2.84
N PHE A 120 2.97 12.48 2.57
CA PHE A 120 4.14 12.32 3.42
C PHE A 120 4.98 13.60 3.50
N GLU A 121 5.18 14.30 2.37
CA GLU A 121 5.85 15.62 2.34
C GLU A 121 5.16 16.60 3.30
N GLN A 122 3.83 16.65 3.30
CA GLN A 122 3.08 17.53 4.20
C GLN A 122 3.33 17.20 5.67
N VAL A 123 3.42 15.92 6.03
CA VAL A 123 3.75 15.50 7.41
C VAL A 123 5.14 15.97 7.82
N VAL A 124 6.14 15.75 6.96
CA VAL A 124 7.53 16.17 7.26
C VAL A 124 7.62 17.69 7.39
N ARG A 125 7.04 18.44 6.44
CA ARG A 125 6.99 19.90 6.50
C ARG A 125 6.29 20.39 7.77
N HIS A 126 5.17 19.78 8.15
CA HIS A 126 4.46 20.13 9.39
C HIS A 126 5.36 20.00 10.62
N VAL A 127 6.10 18.92 10.76
CA VAL A 127 7.04 18.70 11.87
C VAL A 127 8.13 19.79 11.89
N ILE A 128 8.67 20.15 10.74
CA ILE A 128 9.75 21.14 10.63
C ILE A 128 9.22 22.57 10.82
N GLU A 129 8.15 22.95 10.11
CA GLU A 129 7.67 24.33 10.02
C GLU A 129 6.81 24.72 11.20
N GLN A 130 5.87 23.86 11.63
CA GLN A 130 4.92 24.18 12.68
C GLN A 130 5.47 23.88 14.07
N HIS A 131 6.31 22.86 14.22
CA HIS A 131 6.89 22.47 15.50
C HIS A 131 8.35 22.89 15.66
N GLY A 132 8.99 23.42 14.64
CA GLY A 132 10.38 23.88 14.67
C GLY A 132 11.39 22.77 14.98
N VAL A 133 11.04 21.49 14.75
CA VAL A 133 11.90 20.36 15.08
C VAL A 133 12.96 20.18 14.00
N ARG A 134 14.22 20.05 14.44
CA ARG A 134 15.38 19.86 13.57
C ARG A 134 16.10 18.53 13.83
N ASP A 135 15.80 17.85 14.90
CA ASP A 135 16.34 16.53 15.25
C ASP A 135 15.25 15.49 15.01
N ILE A 136 15.24 14.87 13.82
CA ILE A 136 14.16 14.05 13.32
C ILE A 136 14.72 12.68 12.92
N GLY A 137 14.14 11.61 13.49
CA GLY A 137 14.34 10.23 13.05
C GLY A 137 13.25 9.79 12.07
N PHE A 138 13.53 8.75 11.31
CA PHE A 138 12.59 8.17 10.37
C PHE A 138 12.56 6.64 10.44
N ILE A 139 11.38 6.08 10.65
CA ILE A 139 11.11 4.64 10.50
C ILE A 139 10.40 4.45 9.18
N ALA A 140 11.17 4.07 8.15
CA ALA A 140 10.72 3.87 6.78
C ALA A 140 9.90 2.59 6.63
N GLY A 141 9.31 2.38 5.48
CA GLY A 141 8.60 1.16 5.15
C GLY A 141 9.55 0.00 4.89
N ARG A 142 9.30 -0.76 3.84
CA ARG A 142 10.10 -1.91 3.42
C ARG A 142 11.26 -1.44 2.54
N LYS A 143 12.43 -2.05 2.75
CA LYS A 143 13.59 -1.81 1.91
C LYS A 143 13.33 -2.26 0.47
N ASP A 144 13.81 -1.48 -0.48
CA ASP A 144 13.68 -1.73 -1.93
C ASP A 144 12.23 -1.81 -2.44
N GLU A 145 11.26 -1.26 -1.68
CA GLU A 145 9.86 -1.15 -2.09
C GLU A 145 9.56 0.28 -2.55
N GLU A 146 8.92 0.42 -3.72
CA GLU A 146 8.74 1.69 -4.42
C GLU A 146 8.15 2.79 -3.52
N ASN A 147 7.05 2.53 -2.85
CA ASN A 147 6.41 3.54 -1.98
C ASN A 147 7.25 3.90 -0.75
N SER A 148 8.08 2.97 -0.25
CA SER A 148 9.01 3.21 0.86
C SER A 148 10.16 4.09 0.40
N GLU A 149 10.79 3.74 -0.72
CA GLU A 149 11.92 4.48 -1.28
C GLU A 149 11.50 5.88 -1.74
N GLU A 150 10.29 6.05 -2.27
CA GLU A 150 9.73 7.37 -2.59
C GLU A 150 9.62 8.25 -1.34
N ARG A 151 9.10 7.72 -0.21
CA ARG A 151 9.05 8.45 1.07
C ARG A 151 10.44 8.78 1.60
N ILE A 152 11.41 7.87 1.46
CA ILE A 152 12.81 8.12 1.86
C ILE A 152 13.41 9.26 1.02
N ALA A 153 13.18 9.25 -0.29
CA ALA A 153 13.64 10.31 -1.18
C ALA A 153 13.02 11.67 -0.80
N VAL A 154 11.71 11.72 -0.53
CA VAL A 154 11.02 12.94 -0.06
C VAL A 154 11.60 13.40 1.28
N PHE A 155 11.80 12.50 2.24
CA PHE A 155 12.36 12.83 3.54
C PHE A 155 13.76 13.45 3.42
N ARG A 156 14.66 12.81 2.66
CA ARG A 156 16.01 13.31 2.43
C ARG A 156 16.01 14.68 1.75
N LYS A 157 15.21 14.85 0.69
CA LYS A 157 15.05 16.13 -0.02
C LYS A 157 14.60 17.25 0.91
N LEU A 158 13.64 16.98 1.79
CA LEU A 158 13.15 17.99 2.73
C LEU A 158 14.18 18.34 3.80
N LEU A 159 14.90 17.36 4.34
CA LEU A 159 16.00 17.66 5.26
C LEU A 159 17.05 18.56 4.63
N GLU A 160 17.43 18.29 3.37
CA GLU A 160 18.35 19.14 2.60
C GLU A 160 17.78 20.55 2.39
N GLU A 161 16.50 20.67 2.00
CA GLU A 161 15.81 21.96 1.79
C GLU A 161 15.84 22.86 3.04
N TYR A 162 15.79 22.24 4.23
CA TYR A 162 15.77 22.96 5.53
C TYR A 162 17.13 22.97 6.25
N ASP A 163 18.23 22.59 5.59
CA ASP A 163 19.56 22.50 6.16
C ASP A 163 19.61 21.62 7.44
N ILE A 164 18.88 20.50 7.44
CA ILE A 164 18.85 19.52 8.53
C ILE A 164 19.71 18.31 8.12
N PRO A 165 20.72 17.92 8.92
CA PRO A 165 21.54 16.76 8.58
C PRO A 165 20.74 15.46 8.68
N PHE A 166 20.87 14.60 7.66
CA PHE A 166 20.30 13.25 7.70
C PHE A 166 21.07 12.39 8.72
N ARG A 167 20.36 11.80 9.68
CA ARG A 167 20.93 10.99 10.74
C ARG A 167 20.73 9.50 10.48
N ASN A 168 21.80 8.82 10.07
CA ASN A 168 21.76 7.36 9.85
C ASN A 168 21.52 6.54 11.14
N ASP A 169 21.87 7.08 12.29
CA ASP A 169 21.75 6.42 13.59
C ASP A 169 20.32 6.43 14.17
N VAL A 170 19.39 7.13 13.51
CA VAL A 170 17.95 7.17 13.81
C VAL A 170 17.08 6.93 12.57
N PHE A 171 17.67 6.28 11.56
CA PHE A 171 16.98 5.82 10.36
C PHE A 171 16.88 4.30 10.36
N TYR A 172 15.65 3.77 10.23
CA TYR A 172 15.35 2.34 10.28
C TYR A 172 14.35 1.96 9.21
N TYR A 173 14.42 0.71 8.73
CA TYR A 173 13.33 0.08 7.99
C TYR A 173 12.42 -0.64 8.98
N GLY A 174 11.14 -0.32 8.94
CA GLY A 174 10.11 -0.86 9.85
C GLY A 174 9.14 -1.82 9.17
N ASP A 175 9.35 -2.12 7.88
CA ASP A 175 8.58 -3.09 7.08
C ASP A 175 7.06 -2.86 7.11
N TYR A 176 6.60 -1.66 7.47
CA TYR A 176 5.21 -1.30 7.74
C TYR A 176 4.56 -2.06 8.92
N TRP A 177 5.33 -2.75 9.76
CA TRP A 177 4.85 -3.55 10.87
C TRP A 177 5.24 -2.97 12.23
N SER A 178 4.42 -3.28 13.26
CA SER A 178 4.66 -2.82 14.63
C SER A 178 5.95 -3.37 15.23
N VAL A 179 6.24 -4.66 15.03
CA VAL A 179 7.40 -5.32 15.66
C VAL A 179 8.74 -4.72 15.23
N PRO A 180 9.04 -4.51 13.95
CA PRO A 180 10.26 -3.80 13.56
C PRO A 180 10.31 -2.35 14.07
N ALA A 181 9.18 -1.65 14.15
CA ALA A 181 9.13 -0.30 14.69
C ALA A 181 9.46 -0.26 16.18
N LEU A 182 8.96 -1.22 16.97
CA LEU A 182 9.32 -1.38 18.40
C LEU A 182 10.82 -1.64 18.57
N LYS A 183 11.40 -2.53 17.74
CA LYS A 183 12.86 -2.79 17.77
C LYS A 183 13.68 -1.55 17.43
N ALA A 184 13.22 -0.71 16.50
CA ALA A 184 13.87 0.55 16.19
C ALA A 184 13.85 1.51 17.39
N VAL A 185 12.73 1.60 18.10
CA VAL A 185 12.62 2.41 19.33
C VAL A 185 13.53 1.89 20.42
N ASP A 186 13.53 0.58 20.68
CA ASP A 186 14.41 -0.04 21.68
C ASP A 186 15.89 0.27 21.38
N ASP A 187 16.30 0.12 20.12
CA ASP A 187 17.68 0.41 19.69
C ASP A 187 18.06 1.88 19.88
N MET A 188 17.13 2.82 19.56
CA MET A 188 17.35 4.25 19.82
C MET A 188 17.52 4.55 21.31
N ILE A 189 16.73 3.92 22.17
CA ILE A 189 16.79 4.10 23.64
C ILE A 189 18.09 3.50 24.18
N GLU A 190 18.43 2.26 23.83
CA GLU A 190 19.64 1.59 24.28
C GLU A 190 20.92 2.34 23.89
N LYS A 191 20.94 2.92 22.70
CA LYS A 191 22.06 3.74 22.22
C LYS A 191 22.05 5.18 22.72
N ASN A 192 21.04 5.59 23.48
CA ASN A 192 20.83 6.98 23.92
C ASN A 192 20.80 7.96 22.72
N LYS A 193 20.07 7.60 21.65
CA LYS A 193 20.01 8.31 20.37
C LYS A 193 18.60 8.75 20.00
N VAL A 194 17.69 8.84 20.96
CA VAL A 194 16.28 9.22 20.69
C VAL A 194 16.22 10.66 20.15
N PRO A 195 15.68 10.86 18.95
CA PRO A 195 15.53 12.19 18.38
C PRO A 195 14.32 12.93 18.99
N ARG A 196 14.19 14.23 18.74
CA ARG A 196 13.06 15.03 19.24
C ARG A 196 11.73 14.70 18.56
N ALA A 197 11.77 14.22 17.32
CA ALA A 197 10.60 13.67 16.63
C ALA A 197 10.99 12.44 15.84
N ILE A 198 10.04 11.53 15.71
CA ILE A 198 10.15 10.37 14.84
C ILE A 198 8.97 10.39 13.87
N ILE A 199 9.26 10.34 12.59
CA ILE A 199 8.28 10.16 11.53
C ILE A 199 8.27 8.68 11.16
N CYS A 200 7.09 8.12 10.95
CA CYS A 200 6.92 6.74 10.50
C CYS A 200 6.24 6.71 9.13
N ALA A 201 6.58 5.74 8.30
CA ALA A 201 6.01 5.62 6.96
C ALA A 201 4.53 5.20 6.96
N ASN A 202 3.99 4.70 8.08
CA ASN A 202 2.55 4.45 8.27
C ASN A 202 2.10 4.61 9.73
N ASP A 203 0.78 4.62 9.92
CA ASP A 203 0.13 4.81 11.23
C ASP A 203 0.42 3.68 12.20
N MET A 204 0.45 2.42 11.73
CA MET A 204 0.70 1.25 12.58
C MET A 204 2.06 1.34 13.28
N MET A 205 3.10 1.71 12.55
CA MET A 205 4.43 1.93 13.12
C MET A 205 4.46 3.13 14.05
N ALA A 206 3.77 4.23 13.70
CA ALA A 206 3.71 5.43 14.53
C ALA A 206 3.03 5.16 15.88
N ILE A 207 1.90 4.45 15.87
CA ILE A 207 1.18 4.05 17.08
C ILE A 207 2.04 3.12 17.95
N ALA A 208 2.70 2.13 17.33
CA ALA A 208 3.58 1.20 18.05
C ALA A 208 4.76 1.94 18.70
N ALA A 209 5.46 2.78 17.94
CA ALA A 209 6.59 3.57 18.43
C ALA A 209 6.17 4.53 19.57
N GLY A 210 5.08 5.28 19.38
CA GLY A 210 4.55 6.19 20.38
C GLY A 210 4.15 5.48 21.68
N GLY A 211 3.49 4.33 21.57
CA GLY A 211 3.14 3.50 22.74
C GLY A 211 4.36 2.97 23.48
N GLU A 212 5.44 2.65 22.79
CA GLU A 212 6.69 2.19 23.46
C GLU A 212 7.36 3.33 24.22
N PHE A 213 7.45 4.52 23.63
CA PHE A 213 7.99 5.70 24.36
C PHE A 213 7.18 6.08 25.59
N GLN A 214 5.85 5.87 25.59
CA GLN A 214 5.02 6.13 26.77
C GLN A 214 5.21 5.11 27.89
N ARG A 215 5.67 3.89 27.56
CA ARG A 215 5.90 2.82 28.53
C ARG A 215 7.29 2.90 29.20
N ARG A 216 8.23 3.63 28.62
CA ARG A 216 9.60 3.80 29.10
C ARG A 216 9.78 5.07 29.91
#